data_81c86d966edae1f4c6959f5c8b5c1de8
#
_entry.id   81c86d966edae1f4c6959f5c8b5c1de8
#
_cell.length_a   1.000
_cell.length_b   1.000
_cell.length_c   1.000
_cell.angle_alpha   90.00
_cell.angle_beta   90.00
_cell.angle_gamma   90.00
#
_symmetry.space_group_name_H-M   'P 1'
#
loop_
_entity.id
_entity.type
_entity.pdbx_description
1 polymer ?
#
loop_
_entity_poly.entity_id
_entity_poly.type
_entity_poly.pdbx_seq_one_letter_code
_entity_poly.pdbx_strand_id
1 'polypeptide(L)'
;MKYTRIFLVFLLSAGFAFGQRTVTGVVSDPDGLPLPGATVIIDGTTSGVTTDFDGNYSIAVEEGVSLVFSFVGYESQSVVVGSQNTLNISLSEGNQLSEVVVTALGLEREARSLGYAVTTVGSEEIEQKGVADVARTLTGKVAGVNITNTTSTSGSGTNVIIRGMTSITGSNQPLFVVDGVPFNSSTNGESGSFWNGITESSRFLDLDPNSIEKVDVLKGLNATVLYGQQGRNGVILITTKNGSGARPSAKGTEVTVSHSTFVNEPVLPDYQNDYGGGFHQLFGFFFSNGGPNFDPAINDPRQFGPYYLREDANNVYVKHPYDYIANRSLVEPEFADLVGTEYAYRNYRGVENFFDPGLVNTTSLNLRSSGDNGFFNMSFGRTDDEGFTPNNRLRKTNFGLGGAATLENGIRINGTLNYANTDYTTPPIAASLGSGSVSSYTSSIFGDVMYTPRSVDLMGLPYITSDGRSIYYRSGNDIQNPRWTAENAFDAELINRVFGTFGAAYDINDNWTLAYKYGIDNTSQFSEHAQNKGGVDGNATGIYYTSDEIRTIQNHSFTLSFNDQLDDDWSLTALVGADANRETYSGRSTTNENQLVFGVL
;
A
#
# COMPACT_ATOMS: atom_id res chain seq x y z
N MET A 1 51.90 -35.20 -27.53
CA MET A 1 50.83 -34.20 -27.83
C MET A 1 49.96 -33.80 -26.63
N LYS A 2 49.82 -34.54 -25.57
CA LYS A 2 49.00 -34.10 -24.37
C LYS A 2 49.71 -33.05 -23.51
N TYR A 3 51.02 -33.12 -23.36
CA TYR A 3 51.78 -32.19 -22.49
C TYR A 3 52.08 -30.84 -23.15
N THR A 4 52.07 -30.75 -24.45
CA THR A 4 52.28 -29.49 -25.23
C THR A 4 51.04 -28.59 -25.13
N ARG A 5 49.86 -29.16 -25.00
CA ARG A 5 48.61 -28.37 -24.82
C ARG A 5 48.47 -27.79 -23.40
N ILE A 6 48.97 -28.50 -22.39
CA ILE A 6 48.94 -28.01 -20.99
C ILE A 6 49.96 -26.89 -20.81
N PHE A 7 51.12 -26.96 -21.48
CA PHE A 7 52.14 -25.90 -21.45
C PHE A 7 51.67 -24.61 -22.17
N LEU A 8 50.89 -24.75 -23.23
CA LEU A 8 50.32 -23.59 -23.95
C LEU A 8 49.22 -22.90 -23.15
N VAL A 9 48.41 -23.63 -22.39
CA VAL A 9 47.40 -23.06 -21.48
C VAL A 9 48.04 -22.35 -20.28
N PHE A 10 49.19 -22.86 -19.80
CA PHE A 10 49.94 -22.22 -18.70
C PHE A 10 50.68 -20.97 -19.16
N LEU A 11 51.11 -20.90 -20.43
CA LEU A 11 51.73 -19.71 -21.02
C LEU A 11 50.71 -18.60 -21.33
N LEU A 12 49.45 -18.97 -21.64
CA LEU A 12 48.35 -18.03 -21.84
C LEU A 12 47.80 -17.45 -20.51
N SER A 13 47.92 -18.18 -19.39
CA SER A 13 47.54 -17.67 -18.09
C SER A 13 48.58 -16.76 -17.43
N ALA A 14 49.81 -16.73 -17.88
CA ALA A 14 50.87 -15.86 -17.37
C ALA A 14 50.83 -14.43 -17.99
N GLY A 15 49.96 -14.18 -19.00
CA GLY A 15 49.88 -12.89 -19.69
C GLY A 15 48.93 -11.86 -19.04
N PHE A 16 48.24 -12.19 -17.96
CA PHE A 16 47.29 -11.28 -17.27
C PHE A 16 47.77 -10.79 -15.90
N ALA A 17 49.07 -10.74 -15.66
CA ALA A 17 49.60 -10.00 -14.52
C ALA A 17 49.65 -8.50 -14.88
N PHE A 18 48.49 -7.84 -14.98
CA PHE A 18 48.45 -6.38 -14.95
C PHE A 18 48.91 -5.92 -13.56
N GLY A 19 49.94 -5.13 -13.51
CA GLY A 19 50.55 -4.67 -12.28
C GLY A 19 49.63 -3.68 -11.57
N GLN A 20 48.79 -4.16 -10.64
CA GLN A 20 48.13 -3.29 -9.67
C GLN A 20 49.22 -2.53 -8.93
N ARG A 21 49.08 -1.22 -8.89
CA ARG A 21 49.92 -0.36 -8.06
C ARG A 21 49.13 0.23 -6.94
N THR A 22 49.77 0.51 -5.83
CA THR A 22 49.15 1.16 -4.68
C THR A 22 49.21 2.68 -4.91
N VAL A 23 48.04 3.30 -4.90
CA VAL A 23 47.86 4.75 -4.87
C VAL A 23 47.54 5.16 -3.43
N THR A 24 48.25 6.16 -2.93
CA THR A 24 48.08 6.72 -1.58
C THR A 24 47.78 8.21 -1.70
N GLY A 25 47.22 8.79 -0.67
CA GLY A 25 46.97 10.23 -0.63
C GLY A 25 46.21 10.64 0.62
N VAL A 26 45.92 11.92 0.71
CA VAL A 26 45.11 12.52 1.79
C VAL A 26 43.84 13.09 1.18
N VAL A 27 42.73 12.86 1.86
CA VAL A 27 41.45 13.53 1.58
C VAL A 27 41.26 14.60 2.63
N SER A 28 41.10 15.85 2.19
CA SER A 28 40.94 17.03 3.08
C SER A 28 39.73 17.86 2.64
N ASP A 29 39.33 18.79 3.50
CA ASP A 29 38.40 19.86 3.17
C ASP A 29 39.10 21.02 2.42
N PRO A 30 38.39 22.09 2.00
CA PRO A 30 38.96 23.25 1.35
C PRO A 30 39.93 24.04 2.25
N ASP A 31 39.78 23.95 3.57
CA ASP A 31 40.66 24.61 4.56
C ASP A 31 41.91 23.76 4.89
N GLY A 32 42.02 22.57 4.28
CA GLY A 32 43.13 21.65 4.44
C GLY A 32 43.05 20.74 5.68
N LEU A 33 41.90 20.70 6.37
CA LEU A 33 41.66 19.75 7.46
C LEU A 33 41.40 18.34 6.91
N PRO A 34 42.04 17.29 7.45
CA PRO A 34 41.85 15.95 6.99
C PRO A 34 40.42 15.45 7.27
N LEU A 35 39.87 14.67 6.36
CA LEU A 35 38.51 14.08 6.45
C LEU A 35 38.62 12.59 6.83
N PRO A 36 38.54 12.22 8.12
CA PRO A 36 38.58 10.83 8.55
C PRO A 36 37.25 10.11 8.22
N GLY A 37 37.36 8.88 7.66
CA GLY A 37 36.19 8.10 7.28
C GLY A 37 35.62 8.46 5.90
N ALA A 38 36.31 9.30 5.12
CA ALA A 38 35.97 9.52 3.72
C ALA A 38 36.10 8.22 2.92
N THR A 39 35.17 7.97 2.03
CA THR A 39 35.11 6.74 1.22
C THR A 39 35.78 6.97 -0.12
N VAL A 40 36.65 6.05 -0.53
CA VAL A 40 37.36 6.03 -1.81
C VAL A 40 36.99 4.75 -2.53
N ILE A 41 36.22 4.82 -3.62
CA ILE A 41 35.70 3.65 -4.36
C ILE A 41 36.22 3.69 -5.80
N ILE A 42 36.48 2.52 -6.36
CA ILE A 42 36.75 2.37 -7.79
C ILE A 42 35.42 2.51 -8.54
N ASP A 43 35.35 3.50 -9.43
CA ASP A 43 34.15 3.82 -10.19
C ASP A 43 33.56 2.59 -10.90
N GLY A 44 32.23 2.41 -10.79
CA GLY A 44 31.52 1.24 -11.34
C GLY A 44 31.70 -0.07 -10.56
N THR A 45 32.34 -0.06 -9.37
CA THR A 45 32.55 -1.26 -8.54
C THR A 45 32.13 -1.02 -7.10
N THR A 46 32.06 -2.09 -6.29
CA THR A 46 31.88 -2.02 -4.83
C THR A 46 33.21 -2.08 -4.06
N SER A 47 34.35 -2.05 -4.77
CA SER A 47 35.68 -2.15 -4.16
C SER A 47 36.22 -0.78 -3.78
N GLY A 48 36.54 -0.57 -2.51
CA GLY A 48 37.02 0.70 -1.99
C GLY A 48 37.64 0.60 -0.61
N VAL A 49 38.14 1.75 -0.13
CA VAL A 49 38.75 1.92 1.20
C VAL A 49 38.18 3.18 1.87
N THR A 50 38.35 3.29 3.18
CA THR A 50 38.06 4.52 3.93
C THR A 50 39.33 5.17 4.42
N THR A 51 39.32 6.50 4.58
CA THR A 51 40.44 7.25 5.13
C THR A 51 40.61 7.02 6.64
N ASP A 52 41.87 7.07 7.12
CA ASP A 52 42.21 7.02 8.52
C ASP A 52 41.95 8.37 9.24
N PHE A 53 42.35 8.49 10.53
CA PHE A 53 42.17 9.70 11.34
C PHE A 53 42.88 10.94 10.81
N ASP A 54 43.96 10.75 10.03
CA ASP A 54 44.72 11.80 9.39
C ASP A 54 44.30 12.00 7.92
N GLY A 55 43.16 11.43 7.50
CA GLY A 55 42.62 11.53 6.14
C GLY A 55 43.38 10.73 5.10
N ASN A 56 44.34 9.86 5.48
CA ASN A 56 45.12 9.07 4.53
C ASN A 56 44.34 7.88 4.02
N TYR A 57 44.53 7.56 2.75
CA TYR A 57 44.01 6.33 2.13
C TYR A 57 45.11 5.60 1.34
N SER A 58 44.89 4.32 1.14
CA SER A 58 45.76 3.47 0.33
C SER A 58 44.91 2.44 -0.42
N ILE A 59 44.91 2.51 -1.74
CA ILE A 59 44.10 1.65 -2.60
C ILE A 59 44.92 1.07 -3.74
N ALA A 60 44.75 -0.23 -4.03
CA ALA A 60 45.41 -0.90 -5.15
C ALA A 60 44.55 -0.78 -6.40
N VAL A 61 45.06 -0.08 -7.44
CA VAL A 61 44.32 0.20 -8.67
C VAL A 61 45.26 0.17 -9.88
N GLU A 62 44.67 0.07 -11.07
CA GLU A 62 45.37 0.18 -12.34
C GLU A 62 45.40 1.65 -12.82
N GLU A 63 46.36 1.98 -13.68
CA GLU A 63 46.41 3.30 -14.30
C GLU A 63 45.24 3.48 -15.27
N GLY A 64 44.62 4.67 -15.25
CA GLY A 64 43.45 5.00 -16.06
C GLY A 64 42.09 4.69 -15.41
N VAL A 65 42.10 4.05 -14.24
CA VAL A 65 40.86 3.82 -13.48
C VAL A 65 40.41 5.11 -12.79
N SER A 66 39.11 5.35 -12.72
CA SER A 66 38.53 6.48 -11.99
C SER A 66 38.26 6.10 -10.53
N LEU A 67 38.68 6.95 -9.60
CA LEU A 67 38.37 6.85 -8.17
C LEU A 67 37.32 7.90 -7.81
N VAL A 68 36.28 7.49 -7.12
CA VAL A 68 35.24 8.36 -6.55
C VAL A 68 35.52 8.57 -5.07
N PHE A 69 35.73 9.82 -4.69
CA PHE A 69 35.92 10.26 -3.31
C PHE A 69 34.62 10.86 -2.78
N SER A 70 34.14 10.40 -1.64
CA SER A 70 32.91 10.90 -1.03
C SER A 70 33.02 10.98 0.49
N PHE A 71 32.41 12.01 1.07
CA PHE A 71 32.30 12.19 2.51
C PHE A 71 30.98 12.91 2.85
N VAL A 72 30.39 12.61 4.00
CA VAL A 72 29.12 13.21 4.42
C VAL A 72 29.26 14.72 4.57
N GLY A 73 28.46 15.49 3.83
CA GLY A 73 28.52 16.96 3.83
C GLY A 73 29.43 17.55 2.75
N TYR A 74 30.09 16.73 1.92
CA TYR A 74 30.99 17.18 0.85
C TYR A 74 30.53 16.67 -0.53
N GLU A 75 30.85 17.41 -1.59
CA GLU A 75 30.55 17.02 -2.96
C GLU A 75 31.48 15.86 -3.39
N SER A 76 30.89 14.80 -3.93
CA SER A 76 31.65 13.66 -4.41
C SER A 76 32.47 14.04 -5.64
N GLN A 77 33.77 13.73 -5.62
CA GLN A 77 34.70 14.03 -6.70
C GLN A 77 35.23 12.76 -7.35
N SER A 78 35.13 12.67 -8.69
CA SER A 78 35.70 11.58 -9.46
C SER A 78 37.00 12.01 -10.13
N VAL A 79 38.06 11.22 -9.93
CA VAL A 79 39.41 11.54 -10.43
C VAL A 79 40.03 10.32 -11.09
N VAL A 80 40.49 10.48 -12.34
CA VAL A 80 41.20 9.42 -13.05
C VAL A 80 42.62 9.27 -12.53
N VAL A 81 43.00 8.05 -12.18
CA VAL A 81 44.35 7.72 -11.71
C VAL A 81 45.35 7.81 -12.83
N GLY A 82 46.19 8.85 -12.79
CA GLY A 82 47.32 9.04 -13.74
C GLY A 82 48.56 8.23 -13.35
N SER A 83 49.74 8.59 -13.84
CA SER A 83 51.01 7.90 -13.55
C SER A 83 51.57 8.15 -12.15
N GLN A 84 50.98 9.00 -11.33
CA GLN A 84 51.42 9.36 -9.98
C GLN A 84 50.97 8.32 -8.95
N ASN A 85 51.80 8.00 -7.96
CA ASN A 85 51.46 7.10 -6.84
C ASN A 85 50.83 7.81 -5.63
N THR A 86 50.85 9.15 -5.63
CA THR A 86 50.24 9.94 -4.57
C THR A 86 49.21 10.88 -5.19
N LEU A 87 47.96 10.82 -4.67
CA LEU A 87 46.84 11.60 -5.16
C LEU A 87 46.12 12.21 -3.96
N ASN A 88 46.39 13.51 -3.66
CA ASN A 88 45.71 14.26 -2.62
C ASN A 88 44.46 14.93 -3.19
N ILE A 89 43.35 14.84 -2.48
CA ILE A 89 42.07 15.37 -2.90
C ILE A 89 41.55 16.32 -1.85
N SER A 90 41.15 17.52 -2.26
CA SER A 90 40.35 18.43 -1.44
C SER A 90 38.89 18.34 -1.94
N LEU A 91 38.00 17.85 -1.07
CA LEU A 91 36.59 17.85 -1.34
C LEU A 91 36.01 19.22 -1.02
N SER A 92 35.30 19.80 -1.96
CA SER A 92 34.51 21.00 -1.72
C SER A 92 33.38 20.70 -0.75
N GLU A 93 33.04 21.62 0.15
CA GLU A 93 31.81 21.49 0.91
C GLU A 93 30.68 21.26 -0.09
N GLY A 94 30.03 20.12 0.03
CA GLY A 94 28.85 19.87 -0.76
C GLY A 94 27.87 20.98 -0.42
N ASN A 95 27.33 21.63 -1.41
CA ASN A 95 26.09 22.33 -1.21
C ASN A 95 25.20 21.30 -0.49
N GLN A 96 24.96 21.51 0.82
CA GLN A 96 23.94 20.72 1.51
C GLN A 96 22.77 20.80 0.56
N LEU A 97 22.38 19.68 -0.03
CA LEU A 97 21.18 19.62 -0.85
C LEU A 97 20.13 20.24 0.04
N SER A 98 19.87 21.52 -0.14
CA SER A 98 18.83 22.19 0.60
C SER A 98 17.60 21.46 0.14
N GLU A 99 17.01 20.71 1.07
CA GLU A 99 15.82 19.90 0.83
C GLU A 99 14.78 20.83 0.22
N VAL A 100 14.63 20.74 -1.09
CA VAL A 100 13.71 21.59 -1.83
C VAL A 100 12.34 20.92 -1.75
N VAL A 101 11.43 21.60 -1.09
CA VAL A 101 10.05 21.17 -0.97
C VAL A 101 9.24 21.86 -2.06
N VAL A 102 8.50 21.08 -2.84
CA VAL A 102 7.50 21.63 -3.74
C VAL A 102 6.33 22.12 -2.90
N THR A 103 6.14 23.43 -2.83
CA THR A 103 5.03 24.04 -2.10
C THR A 103 3.77 24.12 -2.98
N ALA A 104 2.69 24.65 -2.44
CA ALA A 104 1.47 24.95 -3.21
C ALA A 104 1.79 25.71 -4.49
N LEU A 105 1.03 25.45 -5.53
CA LEU A 105 1.19 26.02 -6.86
C LEU A 105 2.45 25.53 -7.62
N GLY A 106 3.15 24.50 -7.12
CA GLY A 106 4.33 23.93 -7.78
C GLY A 106 5.58 24.79 -7.65
N LEU A 107 5.64 25.71 -6.68
CA LEU A 107 6.82 26.49 -6.38
C LEU A 107 7.79 25.65 -5.54
N GLU A 108 9.03 25.56 -5.99
CA GLU A 108 10.12 24.96 -5.22
C GLU A 108 10.64 25.97 -4.20
N ARG A 109 10.71 25.59 -2.93
CA ARG A 109 11.31 26.38 -1.85
C ARG A 109 12.21 25.52 -0.99
N GLU A 110 13.26 26.11 -0.49
CA GLU A 110 14.11 25.44 0.50
C GLU A 110 13.30 25.15 1.77
N ALA A 111 13.40 23.92 2.28
CA ALA A 111 12.72 23.50 3.51
C ALA A 111 13.00 24.43 4.69
N ARG A 112 14.21 25.02 4.75
CA ARG A 112 14.62 26.00 5.78
C ARG A 112 13.87 27.32 5.70
N SER A 113 13.40 27.71 4.52
CA SER A 113 12.64 28.97 4.31
C SER A 113 11.18 28.84 4.70
N LEU A 114 10.71 27.61 5.01
CA LEU A 114 9.33 27.34 5.36
C LEU A 114 9.11 27.57 6.86
N GLY A 115 8.13 28.40 7.21
CA GLY A 115 7.72 28.66 8.61
C GLY A 115 6.97 27.49 9.28
N TYR A 116 7.03 26.28 8.71
CA TYR A 116 6.32 25.08 9.17
C TYR A 116 7.15 23.81 8.98
N ALA A 117 6.86 22.80 9.80
CA ALA A 117 7.57 21.52 9.73
C ALA A 117 7.10 20.69 8.54
N VAL A 118 8.03 20.31 7.69
CA VAL A 118 7.87 19.35 6.60
C VAL A 118 8.65 18.09 6.95
N THR A 119 8.11 16.93 6.56
CA THR A 119 8.84 15.66 6.61
C THR A 119 8.76 15.03 5.24
N THR A 120 9.90 14.76 4.64
CA THR A 120 10.03 14.13 3.33
C THR A 120 10.32 12.64 3.50
N VAL A 121 9.65 11.81 2.70
CA VAL A 121 9.90 10.37 2.57
C VAL A 121 10.26 10.11 1.11
N GLY A 122 11.46 9.62 0.86
CA GLY A 122 11.97 9.36 -0.49
C GLY A 122 11.47 8.04 -1.09
N SER A 123 11.70 7.87 -2.39
CA SER A 123 11.30 6.67 -3.16
C SER A 123 11.87 5.38 -2.56
N GLU A 124 13.12 5.38 -2.10
CA GLU A 124 13.78 4.21 -1.51
C GLU A 124 13.03 3.62 -0.31
N GLU A 125 12.31 4.46 0.44
CA GLU A 125 11.50 4.03 1.55
C GLU A 125 10.11 3.55 1.15
N ILE A 126 9.61 3.95 -0.02
CA ILE A 126 8.25 3.72 -0.49
C ILE A 126 8.19 2.51 -1.42
N GLU A 127 9.17 2.34 -2.29
CA GLU A 127 9.22 1.30 -3.30
C GLU A 127 9.40 -0.12 -2.73
N GLN A 128 9.03 -1.11 -3.53
CA GLN A 128 9.24 -2.54 -3.25
C GLN A 128 8.74 -2.97 -1.87
N LYS A 129 7.58 -2.49 -1.47
CA LYS A 129 6.88 -2.94 -0.26
C LYS A 129 5.76 -3.90 -0.64
N GLY A 130 5.48 -4.87 0.22
CA GLY A 130 4.36 -5.81 0.06
C GLY A 130 2.98 -5.18 0.30
N VAL A 131 2.84 -3.87 0.06
CA VAL A 131 1.64 -3.09 0.33
C VAL A 131 1.29 -2.28 -0.91
N ALA A 132 0.09 -2.52 -1.44
CA ALA A 132 -0.40 -1.86 -2.65
C ALA A 132 -0.84 -0.40 -2.44
N ASP A 133 -1.11 0.01 -1.19
CA ASP A 133 -1.62 1.33 -0.81
C ASP A 133 -0.46 2.26 -0.42
N VAL A 134 -0.33 3.39 -1.14
CA VAL A 134 0.71 4.40 -0.90
C VAL A 134 0.65 4.98 0.50
N ALA A 135 -0.54 5.26 1.04
CA ALA A 135 -0.67 5.81 2.38
C ALA A 135 -0.10 4.84 3.44
N ARG A 136 -0.32 3.53 3.27
CA ARG A 136 0.22 2.51 4.19
C ARG A 136 1.75 2.43 4.15
N THR A 137 2.40 2.76 3.04
CA THR A 137 3.87 2.78 2.96
C THR A 137 4.50 3.82 3.86
N LEU A 138 3.74 4.84 4.28
CA LEU A 138 4.19 5.90 5.20
C LEU A 138 4.08 5.51 6.69
N THR A 139 3.51 4.35 7.01
CA THR A 139 3.33 3.90 8.40
C THR A 139 4.65 3.82 9.14
N GLY A 140 4.74 4.51 10.28
CA GLY A 140 5.95 4.54 11.14
C GLY A 140 7.08 5.44 10.64
N LYS A 141 6.97 6.08 9.47
CA LYS A 141 8.03 6.90 8.87
C LYS A 141 7.88 8.40 9.16
N VAL A 142 6.67 8.85 9.42
CA VAL A 142 6.38 10.27 9.62
C VAL A 142 5.85 10.49 11.03
N ALA A 143 6.62 11.19 11.86
CA ALA A 143 6.22 11.50 13.23
C ALA A 143 4.92 12.34 13.26
N GLY A 144 3.97 11.95 14.13
CA GLY A 144 2.67 12.62 14.28
C GLY A 144 1.67 12.32 13.17
N VAL A 145 1.92 11.32 12.33
CA VAL A 145 0.96 10.74 11.37
C VAL A 145 0.55 9.36 11.88
N ASN A 146 -0.74 9.19 12.08
CA ASN A 146 -1.35 7.91 12.42
C ASN A 146 -2.05 7.35 11.19
N ILE A 147 -1.69 6.14 10.78
CA ILE A 147 -2.23 5.45 9.63
C ILE A 147 -2.84 4.15 10.11
N THR A 148 -4.14 3.99 9.88
CA THR A 148 -4.91 2.82 10.28
C THR A 148 -5.70 2.28 9.09
N ASN A 149 -5.75 0.97 8.98
CA ASN A 149 -6.60 0.31 8.00
C ASN A 149 -8.02 0.20 8.53
N THR A 150 -9.01 0.30 7.67
CA THR A 150 -10.41 0.05 8.06
C THR A 150 -10.63 -1.41 8.39
N THR A 151 -9.96 -2.30 7.65
CA THR A 151 -9.96 -3.74 7.89
C THR A 151 -8.59 -4.35 7.55
N SER A 152 -8.42 -5.65 7.80
CA SER A 152 -7.18 -6.37 7.47
C SER A 152 -7.15 -6.93 6.04
N THR A 153 -8.24 -6.81 5.27
CA THR A 153 -8.29 -7.35 3.89
C THR A 153 -7.44 -6.54 2.93
N SER A 154 -6.89 -7.22 1.93
CA SER A 154 -6.18 -6.58 0.81
C SER A 154 -7.13 -5.63 0.08
N GLY A 155 -6.69 -4.42 -0.19
CA GLY A 155 -7.50 -3.40 -0.88
C GLY A 155 -8.43 -2.57 0.02
N SER A 156 -8.58 -2.91 1.31
CA SER A 156 -9.43 -2.13 2.22
C SER A 156 -8.93 -0.69 2.42
N GLY A 157 -9.85 0.21 2.75
CA GLY A 157 -9.58 1.63 2.94
C GLY A 157 -8.54 1.93 4.03
N THR A 158 -7.87 3.06 3.88
CA THR A 158 -6.85 3.54 4.81
C THR A 158 -7.21 4.91 5.34
N ASN A 159 -7.21 5.06 6.67
CA ASN A 159 -7.37 6.33 7.35
C ASN A 159 -6.00 6.93 7.68
N VAL A 160 -5.82 8.19 7.32
CA VAL A 160 -4.62 8.96 7.64
C VAL A 160 -5.01 10.14 8.51
N ILE A 161 -4.40 10.26 9.68
CA ILE A 161 -4.69 11.34 10.64
C ILE A 161 -3.38 12.02 11.03
N ILE A 162 -3.30 13.34 10.84
CA ILE A 162 -2.12 14.14 11.17
C ILE A 162 -2.40 14.92 12.46
N ARG A 163 -1.57 14.70 13.50
CA ARG A 163 -1.64 15.39 14.81
C ARG A 163 -2.97 15.23 15.57
N GLY A 164 -3.72 14.16 15.28
CA GLY A 164 -4.96 13.82 15.96
C GLY A 164 -6.23 14.26 15.22
N MET A 165 -7.38 13.86 15.76
CA MET A 165 -8.69 14.18 15.17
C MET A 165 -9.05 15.63 15.45
N THR A 166 -9.55 16.32 14.44
CA THR A 166 -9.96 17.73 14.48
C THR A 166 -11.49 17.90 14.44
N SER A 167 -12.21 16.89 14.00
CA SER A 167 -13.67 16.90 13.86
C SER A 167 -14.30 15.60 14.38
N ILE A 168 -15.44 15.71 15.05
CA ILE A 168 -16.25 14.57 15.51
C ILE A 168 -17.20 14.09 14.41
N THR A 169 -17.67 15.00 13.57
CA THR A 169 -18.73 14.71 12.58
C THR A 169 -18.26 14.85 11.13
N GLY A 170 -17.08 15.44 10.89
CA GLY A 170 -16.51 15.62 9.55
C GLY A 170 -15.27 14.77 9.33
N SER A 171 -14.79 14.75 8.08
CA SER A 171 -13.54 14.09 7.71
C SER A 171 -12.35 14.65 8.47
N ASN A 172 -11.49 13.76 8.98
CA ASN A 172 -10.20 14.05 9.57
C ASN A 172 -9.03 13.75 8.63
N GLN A 173 -9.33 13.32 7.41
CA GLN A 173 -8.32 13.02 6.39
C GLN A 173 -7.59 14.28 5.95
N PRO A 174 -6.25 14.22 5.73
CA PRO A 174 -5.51 15.30 5.12
C PRO A 174 -5.86 15.46 3.64
N LEU A 175 -5.58 16.63 3.08
CA LEU A 175 -5.63 16.83 1.64
C LEU A 175 -4.44 16.11 0.99
N PHE A 176 -4.70 15.34 -0.05
CA PHE A 176 -3.68 14.79 -0.92
C PHE A 176 -3.54 15.65 -2.17
N VAL A 177 -2.31 15.90 -2.56
CA VAL A 177 -1.96 16.68 -3.74
C VAL A 177 -0.94 15.89 -4.54
N VAL A 178 -1.26 15.53 -5.76
CA VAL A 178 -0.38 14.77 -6.65
C VAL A 178 0.11 15.68 -7.77
N ASP A 179 1.41 15.82 -7.92
CA ASP A 179 2.07 16.73 -8.87
C ASP A 179 1.50 18.16 -8.83
N GLY A 180 1.12 18.60 -7.60
CA GLY A 180 0.59 19.94 -7.33
C GLY A 180 -0.87 20.16 -7.70
N VAL A 181 -1.67 19.11 -7.89
CA VAL A 181 -3.12 19.16 -8.09
C VAL A 181 -3.83 18.41 -6.96
N PRO A 182 -4.89 18.97 -6.35
CA PRO A 182 -5.72 18.27 -5.40
C PRO A 182 -6.22 16.94 -5.96
N PHE A 183 -6.00 15.89 -5.20
CA PHE A 183 -6.31 14.51 -5.56
C PHE A 183 -7.46 14.00 -4.70
N ASN A 184 -8.46 13.39 -5.32
CA ASN A 184 -9.53 12.75 -4.56
C ASN A 184 -8.97 11.61 -3.71
N SER A 185 -8.99 11.79 -2.40
CA SER A 185 -8.51 10.84 -1.40
C SER A 185 -9.63 10.28 -0.55
N SER A 186 -10.90 10.42 -0.97
CA SER A 186 -12.01 9.89 -0.21
C SER A 186 -11.81 8.39 0.00
N THR A 187 -11.88 7.98 1.25
CA THR A 187 -12.15 6.60 1.63
C THR A 187 -13.65 6.54 1.81
N ASN A 188 -14.30 5.74 1.05
CA ASN A 188 -15.75 5.63 1.10
C ASN A 188 -16.26 5.15 2.48
N GLY A 189 -15.36 4.66 3.35
CA GLY A 189 -15.67 4.18 4.68
C GLY A 189 -15.86 5.21 5.80
N GLU A 190 -15.89 6.52 5.51
CA GLU A 190 -15.85 7.52 6.59
C GLU A 190 -17.10 7.60 7.46
N SER A 191 -18.27 7.22 7.01
CA SER A 191 -19.50 7.42 7.80
C SER A 191 -20.50 6.27 7.88
N GLY A 192 -20.33 5.21 7.15
CA GLY A 192 -21.34 4.15 7.04
C GLY A 192 -20.81 2.72 7.06
N SER A 193 -19.58 2.47 6.65
CA SER A 193 -19.07 1.11 6.43
C SER A 193 -19.06 0.26 7.71
N PHE A 194 -18.78 0.83 8.86
CA PHE A 194 -18.81 0.10 10.12
C PHE A 194 -20.21 -0.43 10.46
N TRP A 195 -21.26 0.34 10.12
CA TRP A 195 -22.64 -0.04 10.39
C TRP A 195 -23.29 -0.79 9.23
N ASN A 196 -22.91 -0.48 7.99
CA ASN A 196 -23.55 -1.01 6.78
C ASN A 196 -22.91 -2.31 6.27
N GLY A 197 -21.73 -2.67 6.76
CA GLY A 197 -21.06 -3.89 6.36
C GLY A 197 -20.30 -3.84 5.06
N ILE A 198 -20.35 -2.72 4.36
CA ILE A 198 -19.70 -2.53 3.09
C ILE A 198 -18.26 -2.09 3.33
N THR A 199 -17.30 -2.80 2.78
CA THR A 199 -15.89 -2.43 2.81
C THR A 199 -15.50 -1.90 1.45
N GLU A 200 -15.25 -0.62 1.41
CA GLU A 200 -14.83 0.08 0.20
C GLU A 200 -13.31 0.28 0.19
N SER A 201 -12.74 0.40 -1.00
CA SER A 201 -11.34 0.64 -1.19
C SER A 201 -10.96 2.11 -0.95
N SER A 202 -9.68 2.37 -0.74
CA SER A 202 -9.14 3.73 -0.62
C SER A 202 -8.67 4.23 -1.98
N ARG A 203 -8.90 5.51 -2.28
CA ARG A 203 -8.37 6.14 -3.49
C ARG A 203 -6.85 6.21 -3.55
N PHE A 204 -6.16 5.98 -2.43
CA PHE A 204 -4.70 5.82 -2.38
C PHE A 204 -4.21 4.59 -3.13
N LEU A 205 -5.06 3.59 -3.31
CA LEU A 205 -4.78 2.42 -4.12
C LEU A 205 -4.57 2.76 -5.60
N ASP A 206 -5.17 3.84 -6.10
CA ASP A 206 -5.04 4.22 -7.50
C ASP A 206 -3.63 4.73 -7.86
N LEU A 207 -2.81 5.05 -6.85
CA LEU A 207 -1.40 5.39 -7.04
C LEU A 207 -0.52 4.14 -6.98
N ASP A 208 0.50 4.09 -7.83
CA ASP A 208 1.53 3.04 -7.76
C ASP A 208 2.69 3.51 -6.89
N PRO A 209 2.99 2.84 -5.74
CA PRO A 209 4.13 3.19 -4.90
C PRO A 209 5.46 3.26 -5.66
N ASN A 210 5.66 2.41 -6.69
CA ASN A 210 6.88 2.39 -7.49
C ASN A 210 7.00 3.57 -8.48
N SER A 211 5.91 4.31 -8.70
CA SER A 211 5.89 5.52 -9.54
C SER A 211 6.14 6.81 -8.76
N ILE A 212 6.32 6.73 -7.42
CA ILE A 212 6.50 7.89 -6.56
C ILE A 212 7.98 8.21 -6.41
N GLU A 213 8.34 9.49 -6.58
CA GLU A 213 9.68 10.02 -6.34
C GLU A 213 9.86 10.41 -4.88
N LYS A 214 8.88 11.12 -4.30
CA LYS A 214 8.87 11.52 -2.88
C LYS A 214 7.48 11.86 -2.39
N VAL A 215 7.33 11.83 -1.06
CA VAL A 215 6.14 12.29 -0.35
C VAL A 215 6.55 13.32 0.70
N ASP A 216 6.02 14.52 0.60
CA ASP A 216 6.23 15.60 1.56
C ASP A 216 4.98 15.78 2.43
N VAL A 217 5.12 15.66 3.75
CA VAL A 217 4.01 15.78 4.70
C VAL A 217 4.05 17.13 5.40
N LEU A 218 3.06 17.96 5.10
CA LEU A 218 2.88 19.29 5.68
C LEU A 218 1.96 19.20 6.90
N LYS A 219 2.54 19.43 8.08
CA LYS A 219 1.85 19.26 9.36
C LYS A 219 1.43 20.60 9.94
N GLY A 220 0.14 20.77 10.18
CA GLY A 220 -0.40 21.91 10.93
C GLY A 220 -1.02 22.99 10.06
N LEU A 221 -1.64 23.96 10.74
CA LEU A 221 -2.50 24.97 10.11
C LEU A 221 -1.75 25.89 9.13
N ASN A 222 -0.48 26.16 9.38
CA ASN A 222 0.32 27.05 8.53
C ASN A 222 0.56 26.46 7.14
N ALA A 223 0.67 25.13 7.03
CA ALA A 223 0.76 24.45 5.74
C ALA A 223 -0.53 24.56 4.93
N THR A 224 -1.65 24.80 5.62
CA THR A 224 -2.98 24.83 5.02
C THR A 224 -3.37 26.22 4.50
N VAL A 225 -2.62 27.26 4.85
CA VAL A 225 -2.84 28.62 4.29
C VAL A 225 -2.77 28.60 2.76
N LEU A 226 -1.97 27.69 2.21
CA LEU A 226 -1.79 27.53 0.77
C LEU A 226 -2.95 26.78 0.07
N TYR A 227 -3.69 25.93 0.83
CA TYR A 227 -4.77 25.09 0.30
C TYR A 227 -6.14 25.43 0.92
N GLY A 228 -6.21 26.52 1.68
CA GLY A 228 -7.44 26.98 2.30
C GLY A 228 -8.06 25.94 3.24
N GLN A 229 -9.38 25.88 3.27
CA GLN A 229 -10.14 24.99 4.15
C GLN A 229 -9.87 23.50 3.90
N GLN A 230 -9.54 23.10 2.67
CA GLN A 230 -9.27 21.72 2.33
C GLN A 230 -8.01 21.18 3.04
N GLY A 231 -7.02 22.05 3.30
CA GLY A 231 -5.81 21.68 4.00
C GLY A 231 -5.89 21.69 5.54
N ARG A 232 -7.05 21.93 6.16
CA ARG A 232 -7.21 22.08 7.62
C ARG A 232 -6.69 20.91 8.45
N ASN A 233 -6.70 19.69 7.90
CA ASN A 233 -6.24 18.47 8.55
C ASN A 233 -4.78 18.12 8.19
N GLY A 234 -4.06 19.03 7.53
CA GLY A 234 -2.73 18.80 6.96
C GLY A 234 -2.79 18.51 5.47
N VAL A 235 -1.63 18.47 4.83
CA VAL A 235 -1.49 18.22 3.39
C VAL A 235 -0.38 17.20 3.16
N ILE A 236 -0.63 16.23 2.30
CA ILE A 236 0.34 15.26 1.82
C ILE A 236 0.58 15.53 0.34
N LEU A 237 1.80 15.97 0.03
CA LEU A 237 2.24 16.23 -1.34
C LEU A 237 2.94 15.01 -1.89
N ILE A 238 2.47 14.49 -2.98
CA ILE A 238 3.06 13.36 -3.68
C ILE A 238 3.66 13.87 -4.99
N THR A 239 4.95 13.68 -5.16
CA THR A 239 5.65 13.92 -6.42
C THR A 239 5.85 12.58 -7.10
N THR A 240 5.31 12.42 -8.30
CA THR A 240 5.53 11.20 -9.09
C THR A 240 6.83 11.30 -9.89
N LYS A 241 7.43 10.16 -10.25
CA LYS A 241 8.60 10.10 -11.14
C LYS A 241 8.33 10.70 -12.51
N ASN A 242 7.05 10.83 -12.88
CA ASN A 242 6.60 11.45 -14.12
C ASN A 242 6.42 12.97 -13.97
N GLY A 243 6.35 13.49 -12.73
CA GLY A 243 6.14 14.90 -12.42
C GLY A 243 7.31 15.80 -12.80
N SER A 244 7.04 17.11 -12.84
CA SER A 244 8.06 18.13 -13.19
C SER A 244 9.22 18.21 -12.17
N GLY A 245 8.98 17.81 -10.92
CA GLY A 245 10.00 17.74 -9.87
C GLY A 245 10.94 16.53 -9.95
N ALA A 246 10.69 15.59 -10.86
CA ALA A 246 11.44 14.34 -11.01
C ALA A 246 12.53 14.43 -12.09
N ARG A 247 13.20 15.58 -12.23
CA ARG A 247 14.22 15.77 -13.27
C ARG A 247 15.40 14.81 -13.05
N PRO A 248 15.74 13.96 -14.04
CA PRO A 248 16.90 13.08 -13.94
C PRO A 248 18.20 13.86 -13.76
N SER A 249 19.05 13.41 -12.86
CA SER A 249 20.35 14.05 -12.59
C SER A 249 21.38 13.81 -13.70
N ALA A 250 21.25 12.73 -14.46
CA ALA A 250 22.17 12.36 -15.55
C ALA A 250 21.49 12.40 -16.92
N LYS A 251 22.23 12.78 -17.96
CA LYS A 251 21.77 12.68 -19.34
C LYS A 251 21.83 11.23 -19.80
N GLY A 252 20.84 10.82 -20.58
CA GLY A 252 20.77 9.49 -21.14
C GLY A 252 19.41 8.85 -20.98
N THR A 253 19.33 7.57 -21.30
CA THR A 253 18.12 6.77 -21.16
C THR A 253 18.38 5.64 -20.18
N GLU A 254 17.51 5.50 -19.20
CA GLU A 254 17.52 4.45 -18.18
C GLU A 254 16.22 3.66 -18.24
N VAL A 255 16.34 2.35 -18.11
CA VAL A 255 15.19 1.43 -18.02
C VAL A 255 15.34 0.61 -16.75
N THR A 256 14.38 0.73 -15.86
CA THR A 256 14.33 -0.05 -14.60
C THR A 256 13.15 -1.00 -14.65
N VAL A 257 13.43 -2.28 -14.42
CA VAL A 257 12.42 -3.34 -14.29
C VAL A 257 12.52 -3.91 -12.88
N SER A 258 11.42 -3.93 -12.16
CA SER A 258 11.35 -4.52 -10.82
C SER A 258 10.23 -5.55 -10.75
N HIS A 259 10.50 -6.65 -10.05
CA HIS A 259 9.50 -7.65 -9.71
C HIS A 259 9.68 -8.06 -8.24
N SER A 260 8.59 -8.11 -7.50
CA SER A 260 8.60 -8.54 -6.10
C SER A 260 7.41 -9.45 -5.80
N THR A 261 7.65 -10.43 -4.93
CA THR A 261 6.64 -11.35 -4.42
C THR A 261 6.70 -11.35 -2.90
N PHE A 262 5.56 -11.17 -2.27
CA PHE A 262 5.41 -11.21 -0.81
C PHE A 262 4.36 -12.22 -0.42
N VAL A 263 4.59 -12.91 0.69
CA VAL A 263 3.61 -13.79 1.34
C VAL A 263 3.14 -13.08 2.61
N ASN A 264 1.83 -12.89 2.73
CA ASN A 264 1.20 -12.25 3.87
C ASN A 264 0.50 -13.30 4.72
N GLU A 265 1.00 -13.56 5.92
CA GLU A 265 0.35 -14.46 6.87
C GLU A 265 -0.56 -13.67 7.82
N PRO A 266 -1.78 -14.15 8.12
CA PRO A 266 -2.65 -13.50 9.07
C PRO A 266 -2.07 -13.60 10.49
N VAL A 267 -2.01 -12.48 11.20
CA VAL A 267 -1.73 -12.46 12.63
C VAL A 267 -3.06 -12.52 13.36
N LEU A 268 -3.38 -13.68 13.89
CA LEU A 268 -4.60 -13.92 14.63
C LEU A 268 -4.39 -13.67 16.12
N PRO A 269 -5.46 -13.31 16.88
CA PRO A 269 -5.41 -13.24 18.34
C PRO A 269 -5.01 -14.58 18.96
N ASP A 270 -4.44 -14.54 20.16
CA ASP A 270 -4.24 -15.74 20.96
C ASP A 270 -5.59 -16.28 21.41
N TYR A 271 -5.97 -17.43 20.89
CA TYR A 271 -7.20 -18.11 21.27
C TYR A 271 -6.96 -19.09 22.41
N GLN A 272 -7.94 -19.16 23.31
CA GLN A 272 -7.96 -20.27 24.26
C GLN A 272 -8.17 -21.59 23.50
N ASN A 273 -7.54 -22.68 23.98
CA ASN A 273 -7.53 -23.97 23.31
C ASN A 273 -8.03 -25.13 24.20
N ASP A 274 -8.51 -24.82 25.40
CA ASP A 274 -8.87 -25.80 26.41
C ASP A 274 -10.36 -26.11 26.47
N TYR A 275 -11.22 -25.18 26.02
CA TYR A 275 -12.68 -25.27 26.16
C TYR A 275 -13.37 -25.14 24.80
N GLY A 276 -14.47 -25.88 24.62
CA GLY A 276 -15.28 -25.83 23.41
C GLY A 276 -16.65 -25.18 23.63
N GLY A 277 -17.56 -25.44 22.70
CA GLY A 277 -18.90 -24.85 22.68
C GLY A 277 -19.74 -25.17 23.92
N GLY A 278 -20.43 -24.15 24.40
CA GLY A 278 -21.31 -24.27 25.56
C GLY A 278 -21.30 -23.04 26.44
N PHE A 279 -21.97 -23.17 27.60
CA PHE A 279 -22.14 -22.07 28.56
C PHE A 279 -22.10 -22.61 29.99
N HIS A 280 -21.47 -21.90 30.95
CA HIS A 280 -21.29 -22.35 32.33
C HIS A 280 -20.69 -23.74 32.48
N GLN A 281 -19.72 -24.08 31.68
CA GLN A 281 -19.09 -25.42 31.61
C GLN A 281 -20.04 -26.55 31.17
N LEU A 282 -21.23 -26.22 30.68
CA LEU A 282 -22.15 -27.18 30.08
C LEU A 282 -22.03 -27.13 28.58
N PHE A 283 -21.95 -28.30 27.95
CA PHE A 283 -21.86 -28.43 26.50
C PHE A 283 -23.16 -27.92 25.82
N GLY A 284 -22.97 -27.29 24.68
CA GLY A 284 -24.03 -26.92 23.76
C GLY A 284 -23.45 -26.42 22.43
N PHE A 285 -24.19 -26.58 21.36
CA PHE A 285 -23.90 -25.96 20.09
C PHE A 285 -24.32 -24.49 20.11
N PHE A 286 -23.58 -23.73 20.91
CA PHE A 286 -23.83 -22.31 21.14
C PHE A 286 -22.61 -21.50 20.70
N PHE A 287 -22.74 -20.22 20.39
CA PHE A 287 -21.68 -19.36 19.84
C PHE A 287 -20.66 -18.90 20.91
N SER A 288 -20.37 -19.70 21.89
CA SER A 288 -19.38 -19.40 22.93
C SER A 288 -18.49 -20.60 23.23
N ASN A 289 -17.32 -20.32 23.78
CA ASN A 289 -16.35 -21.33 24.25
C ASN A 289 -16.40 -21.51 25.77
N GLY A 290 -17.58 -21.38 26.36
CA GLY A 290 -17.81 -21.56 27.80
C GLY A 290 -18.27 -22.98 28.19
N GLY A 291 -18.09 -23.96 27.30
CA GLY A 291 -18.44 -25.36 27.51
C GLY A 291 -17.40 -26.16 28.33
N PRO A 292 -17.48 -27.49 28.33
CA PRO A 292 -16.51 -28.37 29.00
C PRO A 292 -15.09 -28.23 28.44
N ASN A 293 -14.11 -28.68 29.23
CA ASN A 293 -12.72 -28.78 28.76
C ASN A 293 -12.56 -29.87 27.68
N PHE A 294 -11.55 -29.76 26.84
CA PHE A 294 -11.25 -30.78 25.83
C PHE A 294 -10.58 -32.02 26.43
N ASP A 295 -9.93 -31.93 27.61
CA ASP A 295 -9.35 -33.07 28.27
C ASP A 295 -10.44 -33.96 28.91
N PRO A 296 -10.65 -35.19 28.40
CA PRO A 296 -11.67 -36.08 28.96
C PRO A 296 -11.45 -36.41 30.43
N ALA A 297 -10.19 -36.41 30.90
CA ALA A 297 -9.85 -36.80 32.26
C ALA A 297 -10.41 -35.87 33.35
N ILE A 298 -10.74 -34.63 33.02
CA ILE A 298 -11.28 -33.64 33.95
C ILE A 298 -12.76 -33.32 33.71
N ASN A 299 -13.38 -33.92 32.68
CA ASN A 299 -14.79 -33.71 32.37
C ASN A 299 -15.70 -34.67 33.15
N ASP A 300 -16.88 -34.15 33.48
CA ASP A 300 -17.97 -34.97 33.98
C ASP A 300 -18.98 -35.19 32.82
N PRO A 301 -19.32 -36.45 32.48
CA PRO A 301 -20.32 -36.74 31.44
C PRO A 301 -21.61 -35.95 31.58
N ARG A 302 -22.00 -35.55 32.81
CA ARG A 302 -23.18 -34.71 33.08
C ARG A 302 -23.08 -33.31 32.49
N GLN A 303 -21.87 -32.81 32.22
CA GLN A 303 -21.67 -31.51 31.57
C GLN A 303 -22.15 -31.54 30.10
N PHE A 304 -22.21 -32.72 29.49
CA PHE A 304 -22.69 -32.92 28.09
C PHE A 304 -24.19 -33.20 28.03
N GLY A 305 -24.82 -33.50 29.15
CA GLY A 305 -26.28 -33.71 29.23
C GLY A 305 -26.80 -34.70 28.19
N PRO A 306 -27.90 -34.37 27.47
CA PRO A 306 -28.50 -35.26 26.49
C PRO A 306 -27.66 -35.45 25.20
N TYR A 307 -26.57 -34.73 25.07
CA TYR A 307 -25.66 -34.81 23.91
C TYR A 307 -24.61 -35.89 24.09
N TYR A 308 -24.30 -36.31 25.30
CA TYR A 308 -23.28 -37.32 25.59
C TYR A 308 -23.60 -38.67 24.96
N LEU A 309 -22.62 -39.29 24.33
CA LEU A 309 -22.73 -40.64 23.79
C LEU A 309 -21.74 -41.60 24.48
N ARG A 310 -20.46 -41.27 24.45
CA ARG A 310 -19.37 -42.03 25.05
C ARG A 310 -18.09 -41.22 25.16
N GLU A 311 -17.09 -41.77 25.80
CA GLU A 311 -15.72 -41.22 25.83
C GLU A 311 -14.69 -42.32 25.57
N ASP A 312 -13.51 -41.91 25.16
CA ASP A 312 -12.30 -42.69 25.13
C ASP A 312 -11.14 -41.91 25.77
N ALA A 313 -9.91 -42.44 25.67
CA ALA A 313 -8.75 -41.80 26.31
C ALA A 313 -8.44 -40.38 25.77
N ASN A 314 -8.92 -40.05 24.60
CA ASN A 314 -8.53 -38.82 23.90
C ASN A 314 -9.70 -37.84 23.66
N ASN A 315 -10.95 -38.35 23.61
CA ASN A 315 -12.10 -37.52 23.23
C ASN A 315 -13.37 -37.92 23.96
N VAL A 316 -14.22 -36.95 24.19
CA VAL A 316 -15.65 -37.17 24.44
C VAL A 316 -16.38 -37.16 23.09
N TYR A 317 -17.32 -38.07 22.90
CA TYR A 317 -18.18 -38.12 21.72
C TYR A 317 -19.59 -37.67 22.07
N VAL A 318 -20.09 -36.77 21.27
CA VAL A 318 -21.42 -36.18 21.42
C VAL A 318 -22.27 -36.48 20.19
N LYS A 319 -23.57 -36.25 20.26
CA LYS A 319 -24.46 -36.32 19.10
C LYS A 319 -24.01 -35.31 18.06
N HIS A 320 -24.05 -35.70 16.81
CA HIS A 320 -23.72 -34.82 15.69
C HIS A 320 -24.61 -33.55 15.69
N PRO A 321 -24.08 -32.38 15.32
CA PRO A 321 -24.87 -31.12 15.31
C PRO A 321 -26.11 -31.20 14.41
N TYR A 322 -26.12 -32.09 13.42
CA TYR A 322 -27.23 -32.26 12.49
C TYR A 322 -28.34 -33.19 12.98
N ASP A 323 -28.25 -33.73 14.21
CA ASP A 323 -29.29 -34.54 14.83
C ASP A 323 -30.50 -33.72 15.33
N TYR A 324 -30.38 -32.40 15.33
CA TYR A 324 -31.46 -31.52 15.81
C TYR A 324 -32.52 -31.27 14.73
N ILE A 325 -33.77 -31.07 15.15
CA ILE A 325 -34.94 -31.02 14.24
C ILE A 325 -34.78 -30.01 13.11
N ALA A 326 -34.31 -28.80 13.41
CA ALA A 326 -34.13 -27.75 12.41
C ALA A 326 -33.04 -28.13 11.38
N ASN A 327 -31.88 -28.55 11.86
CA ASN A 327 -30.80 -28.99 10.99
C ASN A 327 -31.16 -30.27 10.23
N ARG A 328 -31.85 -31.20 10.89
CA ARG A 328 -32.28 -32.46 10.27
C ARG A 328 -33.11 -32.24 9.03
N SER A 329 -34.10 -31.37 9.07
CA SER A 329 -34.94 -31.04 7.93
C SER A 329 -34.18 -30.42 6.75
N LEU A 330 -33.05 -29.71 7.03
CA LEU A 330 -32.18 -29.13 6.02
C LEU A 330 -31.23 -30.17 5.40
N VAL A 331 -30.75 -31.13 6.18
CA VAL A 331 -29.64 -32.02 5.79
C VAL A 331 -30.10 -33.43 5.37
N GLU A 332 -31.25 -33.92 5.84
CA GLU A 332 -31.71 -35.28 5.56
C GLU A 332 -31.76 -35.71 4.08
N PRO A 333 -32.11 -34.86 3.13
CA PRO A 333 -32.09 -35.27 1.73
C PRO A 333 -30.69 -35.58 1.17
N GLU A 334 -29.63 -34.91 1.72
CA GLU A 334 -28.30 -34.91 1.14
C GLU A 334 -27.23 -35.48 2.02
N PHE A 335 -27.35 -35.27 3.34
CA PHE A 335 -26.34 -35.60 4.35
C PHE A 335 -26.91 -36.54 5.43
N ALA A 336 -27.83 -37.44 5.04
CA ALA A 336 -28.45 -38.39 5.95
C ALA A 336 -27.44 -39.32 6.64
N ASP A 337 -26.29 -39.55 6.01
CA ASP A 337 -25.18 -40.31 6.55
C ASP A 337 -24.50 -39.68 7.78
N LEU A 338 -24.66 -38.37 7.98
CA LEU A 338 -24.17 -37.65 9.16
C LEU A 338 -25.16 -37.68 10.33
N VAL A 339 -26.44 -37.88 10.05
CA VAL A 339 -27.50 -37.92 11.07
C VAL A 339 -27.37 -39.21 11.89
N GLY A 340 -27.37 -39.10 13.22
CA GLY A 340 -27.18 -40.22 14.13
C GLY A 340 -25.76 -40.70 14.31
N THR A 341 -24.78 -40.01 13.73
CA THR A 341 -23.36 -40.34 13.91
C THR A 341 -22.77 -39.69 15.17
N GLU A 342 -21.64 -40.19 15.60
CA GLU A 342 -20.87 -39.62 16.69
C GLU A 342 -20.06 -38.42 16.20
N TYR A 343 -19.98 -37.38 17.01
CA TYR A 343 -19.18 -36.19 16.75
C TYR A 343 -18.15 -36.01 17.87
N ALA A 344 -16.86 -35.94 17.52
CA ALA A 344 -15.80 -35.80 18.52
C ALA A 344 -15.77 -34.37 19.08
N TYR A 345 -15.86 -34.25 20.42
CA TYR A 345 -15.70 -32.98 21.11
C TYR A 345 -14.21 -32.70 21.33
N ARG A 346 -13.62 -31.93 20.43
CA ARG A 346 -12.20 -31.60 20.43
C ARG A 346 -11.96 -30.22 19.84
N ASN A 347 -10.75 -29.68 20.00
CA ASN A 347 -10.35 -28.45 19.33
C ASN A 347 -10.04 -28.71 17.84
N TYR A 348 -10.87 -28.16 16.97
CA TYR A 348 -10.71 -28.26 15.51
C TYR A 348 -9.87 -27.13 14.91
N ARG A 349 -9.56 -26.08 15.71
CA ARG A 349 -8.84 -24.89 15.26
C ARG A 349 -9.49 -24.22 14.03
N GLY A 350 -10.81 -24.19 14.00
CA GLY A 350 -11.58 -23.76 12.84
C GLY A 350 -11.26 -22.34 12.40
N VAL A 351 -11.01 -21.44 13.35
CA VAL A 351 -10.67 -20.03 13.06
C VAL A 351 -9.33 -19.93 12.35
N GLU A 352 -8.31 -20.61 12.87
CA GLU A 352 -6.97 -20.57 12.28
C GLU A 352 -6.92 -21.24 10.90
N ASN A 353 -7.69 -22.31 10.72
CA ASN A 353 -7.73 -23.07 9.47
C ASN A 353 -8.61 -22.42 8.38
N PHE A 354 -9.36 -21.37 8.73
CA PHE A 354 -10.21 -20.67 7.78
C PHE A 354 -9.44 -19.70 6.88
N PHE A 355 -8.35 -19.16 7.38
CA PHE A 355 -7.53 -18.19 6.65
C PHE A 355 -6.34 -18.87 6.00
N ASP A 356 -6.06 -18.48 4.75
CA ASP A 356 -4.89 -18.95 3.99
C ASP A 356 -3.84 -17.83 3.87
N PRO A 357 -2.54 -18.17 3.73
CA PRO A 357 -1.54 -17.15 3.42
C PRO A 357 -1.87 -16.40 2.12
N GLY A 358 -1.85 -15.08 2.17
CA GLY A 358 -2.03 -14.22 1.00
C GLY A 358 -0.75 -14.11 0.16
N LEU A 359 -0.89 -13.81 -1.14
CA LEU A 359 0.23 -13.66 -2.07
C LEU A 359 0.12 -12.32 -2.81
N VAL A 360 1.17 -11.50 -2.72
CA VAL A 360 1.25 -10.22 -3.43
C VAL A 360 2.37 -10.27 -4.45
N ASN A 361 2.03 -10.11 -5.73
CA ASN A 361 2.98 -9.99 -6.83
C ASN A 361 2.92 -8.58 -7.41
N THR A 362 4.05 -7.91 -7.48
CA THR A 362 4.15 -6.57 -8.08
C THR A 362 5.24 -6.56 -9.14
N THR A 363 4.91 -6.06 -10.33
CA THR A 363 5.84 -5.85 -11.44
C THR A 363 5.78 -4.39 -11.85
N SER A 364 6.93 -3.73 -11.96
CA SER A 364 7.01 -2.36 -12.45
C SER A 364 8.08 -2.21 -13.53
N LEU A 365 7.81 -1.30 -14.47
CA LEU A 365 8.73 -0.88 -15.53
C LEU A 365 8.76 0.65 -15.52
N ASN A 366 9.95 1.22 -15.39
CA ASN A 366 10.16 2.66 -15.50
C ASN A 366 11.18 2.93 -16.62
N LEU A 367 10.85 3.84 -17.52
CA LEU A 367 11.73 4.34 -18.55
C LEU A 367 11.89 5.84 -18.35
N ARG A 368 13.13 6.28 -18.18
CA ARG A 368 13.49 7.70 -18.03
C ARG A 368 14.48 8.07 -19.13
N SER A 369 14.26 9.22 -19.76
CA SER A 369 15.19 9.74 -20.76
C SER A 369 15.37 11.24 -20.54
N SER A 370 16.60 11.70 -20.47
CA SER A 370 16.95 13.11 -20.21
C SER A 370 17.95 13.63 -21.24
N GLY A 371 17.71 14.85 -21.70
CA GLY A 371 18.57 15.60 -22.62
C GLY A 371 18.79 17.03 -22.13
N ASP A 372 19.42 17.85 -22.97
CA ASP A 372 19.76 19.26 -22.65
C ASP A 372 18.51 20.11 -22.41
N ASN A 373 17.48 19.95 -23.22
CA ASN A 373 16.31 20.81 -23.24
C ASN A 373 15.09 20.23 -22.54
N GLY A 374 15.18 19.00 -21.97
CA GLY A 374 14.06 18.40 -21.30
C GLY A 374 14.27 16.93 -20.95
N PHE A 375 13.22 16.35 -20.36
CA PHE A 375 13.19 14.94 -20.03
C PHE A 375 11.80 14.35 -20.29
N PHE A 376 11.78 13.03 -20.40
CA PHE A 376 10.57 12.24 -20.56
C PHE A 376 10.65 11.00 -19.66
N ASN A 377 9.54 10.68 -19.00
CA ASN A 377 9.39 9.51 -18.16
C ASN A 377 8.14 8.72 -18.56
N MET A 378 8.23 7.39 -18.48
CA MET A 378 7.11 6.48 -18.65
C MET A 378 7.18 5.43 -17.54
N SER A 379 6.06 5.13 -16.94
CA SER A 379 5.93 4.09 -15.92
C SER A 379 4.79 3.12 -16.27
N PHE A 380 4.98 1.86 -15.92
CA PHE A 380 3.95 0.83 -15.94
C PHE A 380 4.08 0.02 -14.65
N GLY A 381 2.94 -0.26 -14.01
CA GLY A 381 2.86 -1.07 -12.81
C GLY A 381 1.71 -2.07 -12.88
N ARG A 382 1.95 -3.28 -12.41
CA ARG A 382 0.93 -4.31 -12.22
C ARG A 382 1.10 -4.93 -10.84
N THR A 383 0.02 -4.92 -10.05
CA THR A 383 -0.06 -5.61 -8.76
C THR A 383 -1.22 -6.58 -8.79
N ASP A 384 -0.95 -7.82 -8.42
CA ASP A 384 -1.95 -8.86 -8.14
C ASP A 384 -1.76 -9.26 -6.67
N ASP A 385 -2.75 -8.99 -5.84
CA ASP A 385 -2.76 -9.23 -4.39
C ASP A 385 -3.94 -10.14 -4.06
N GLU A 386 -3.64 -11.38 -3.69
CA GLU A 386 -4.59 -12.35 -3.14
C GLU A 386 -4.48 -12.28 -1.63
N GLY A 387 -5.53 -11.79 -0.98
CA GLY A 387 -5.57 -11.61 0.47
C GLY A 387 -5.62 -12.96 1.21
N PHE A 388 -5.35 -12.93 2.51
CA PHE A 388 -5.43 -14.13 3.37
C PHE A 388 -6.87 -14.54 3.71
N THR A 389 -7.85 -13.70 3.44
CA THR A 389 -9.28 -14.02 3.57
C THR A 389 -9.76 -14.68 2.28
N PRO A 390 -10.46 -15.82 2.32
CA PRO A 390 -11.00 -16.46 1.12
C PRO A 390 -11.80 -15.48 0.25
N ASN A 391 -11.56 -15.51 -1.08
CA ASN A 391 -12.17 -14.63 -2.09
C ASN A 391 -11.91 -13.12 -1.93
N ASN A 392 -10.91 -12.72 -1.13
CA ASN A 392 -10.41 -11.35 -1.14
C ASN A 392 -9.29 -11.20 -2.17
N ARG A 393 -9.44 -10.26 -3.09
CA ARG A 393 -8.50 -10.03 -4.19
C ARG A 393 -8.44 -8.56 -4.57
N LEU A 394 -7.23 -8.06 -4.85
CA LEU A 394 -6.98 -6.75 -5.42
C LEU A 394 -6.08 -6.90 -6.66
N ARG A 395 -6.50 -6.34 -7.79
CA ARG A 395 -5.70 -6.23 -9.01
C ARG A 395 -5.58 -4.77 -9.41
N LYS A 396 -4.36 -4.32 -9.67
CA LYS A 396 -4.07 -2.96 -10.09
C LYS A 396 -3.25 -2.95 -11.37
N THR A 397 -3.58 -2.04 -12.26
CA THR A 397 -2.75 -1.72 -13.43
C THR A 397 -2.62 -0.21 -13.52
N ASN A 398 -1.39 0.26 -13.51
CA ASN A 398 -1.07 1.68 -13.57
C ASN A 398 -0.21 1.95 -14.80
N PHE A 399 -0.47 3.06 -15.47
CA PHE A 399 0.34 3.59 -16.56
C PHE A 399 0.53 5.08 -16.37
N GLY A 400 1.74 5.55 -16.53
CA GLY A 400 2.07 6.96 -16.36
C GLY A 400 3.01 7.46 -17.46
N LEU A 401 2.76 8.67 -17.89
CA LEU A 401 3.60 9.44 -18.79
C LEU A 401 3.86 10.81 -18.19
N GLY A 402 5.05 11.35 -18.39
CA GLY A 402 5.32 12.72 -18.00
C GLY A 402 6.65 13.22 -18.50
N GLY A 403 6.83 14.52 -18.37
CA GLY A 403 8.05 15.17 -18.79
C GLY A 403 8.00 16.67 -18.75
N ALA A 404 9.13 17.27 -19.03
CA ALA A 404 9.26 18.73 -19.17
C ALA A 404 10.25 19.06 -20.28
N ALA A 405 10.00 20.21 -20.93
CA ALA A 405 10.89 20.73 -21.96
C ALA A 405 10.93 22.27 -21.91
N THR A 406 12.10 22.81 -22.29
CA THR A 406 12.26 24.23 -22.55
C THR A 406 12.34 24.43 -24.06
N LEU A 407 11.39 25.20 -24.61
CA LEU A 407 11.32 25.50 -26.02
C LEU A 407 12.34 26.58 -26.40
N GLU A 408 12.69 26.69 -27.70
CA GLU A 408 13.66 27.67 -28.19
C GLU A 408 13.26 29.14 -27.90
N ASN A 409 11.96 29.41 -27.77
CA ASN A 409 11.44 30.72 -27.42
C ASN A 409 11.40 31.00 -25.90
N GLY A 410 12.00 30.14 -25.08
CA GLY A 410 12.09 30.28 -23.63
C GLY A 410 10.84 29.82 -22.86
N ILE A 411 9.78 29.34 -23.51
CA ILE A 411 8.62 28.76 -22.84
C ILE A 411 9.01 27.40 -22.27
N ARG A 412 8.80 27.23 -20.95
CA ARG A 412 8.93 25.95 -20.27
C ARG A 412 7.56 25.28 -20.22
N ILE A 413 7.49 24.04 -20.69
CA ILE A 413 6.29 23.20 -20.62
C ILE A 413 6.57 21.97 -19.80
N ASN A 414 5.57 21.53 -19.04
CA ASN A 414 5.60 20.25 -18.35
C ASN A 414 4.22 19.61 -18.36
N GLY A 415 4.18 18.30 -18.13
CA GLY A 415 2.91 17.61 -18.03
C GLY A 415 3.07 16.18 -17.54
N THR A 416 1.99 15.69 -16.93
CA THR A 416 1.81 14.31 -16.52
C THR A 416 0.46 13.80 -16.99
N LEU A 417 0.38 12.54 -17.32
CA LEU A 417 -0.86 11.81 -17.59
C LEU A 417 -0.74 10.43 -16.97
N ASN A 418 -1.62 10.09 -16.06
CA ASN A 418 -1.65 8.82 -15.38
C ASN A 418 -3.01 8.16 -15.58
N TYR A 419 -2.98 6.85 -15.77
CA TYR A 419 -4.15 5.98 -15.80
C TYR A 419 -3.99 4.91 -14.73
N ALA A 420 -5.04 4.68 -13.96
CA ALA A 420 -5.13 3.61 -12.99
C ALA A 420 -6.40 2.81 -13.20
N ASN A 421 -6.27 1.50 -13.22
CA ASN A 421 -7.37 0.56 -13.15
C ASN A 421 -7.20 -0.28 -11.88
N THR A 422 -8.20 -0.25 -11.01
CA THR A 422 -8.24 -0.99 -9.74
C THR A 422 -9.47 -1.89 -9.75
N ASP A 423 -9.26 -3.19 -9.62
CA ASP A 423 -10.29 -4.24 -9.52
C ASP A 423 -10.15 -4.87 -8.13
N TYR A 424 -11.11 -4.63 -7.27
CA TYR A 424 -11.15 -5.08 -5.88
C TYR A 424 -12.36 -5.95 -5.63
N THR A 425 -12.18 -7.07 -4.96
CA THR A 425 -13.26 -7.97 -4.52
C THR A 425 -12.97 -8.48 -3.12
N THR A 426 -13.97 -8.53 -2.27
CA THR A 426 -13.87 -9.07 -0.92
C THR A 426 -15.20 -9.70 -0.51
N PRO A 427 -15.22 -10.73 0.35
CA PRO A 427 -16.45 -11.10 1.04
C PRO A 427 -16.85 -9.97 2.01
N PRO A 428 -18.13 -9.89 2.43
CA PRO A 428 -18.59 -8.91 3.41
C PRO A 428 -17.88 -9.08 4.75
N ILE A 429 -17.33 -7.99 5.29
CA ILE A 429 -16.48 -7.99 6.50
C ILE A 429 -16.93 -7.00 7.57
N ALA A 430 -18.17 -6.61 7.55
CA ALA A 430 -18.73 -5.72 8.57
C ALA A 430 -18.57 -6.26 9.99
N ALA A 431 -18.57 -5.35 10.95
CA ALA A 431 -18.65 -5.72 12.35
C ALA A 431 -20.00 -6.36 12.67
N SER A 432 -19.99 -7.60 13.16
CA SER A 432 -21.17 -8.26 13.69
C SER A 432 -21.41 -7.84 15.14
N LEU A 433 -22.62 -7.42 15.46
CA LEU A 433 -23.04 -7.08 16.82
C LEU A 433 -23.83 -8.23 17.48
N GLY A 434 -23.36 -9.45 17.38
CA GLY A 434 -24.05 -10.60 17.97
C GLY A 434 -24.16 -11.76 17.01
N SER A 435 -25.27 -12.46 16.92
CA SER A 435 -25.47 -13.67 16.14
C SER A 435 -25.42 -13.51 14.61
N GLY A 436 -24.50 -12.73 14.10
CA GLY A 436 -24.27 -12.58 12.66
C GLY A 436 -25.11 -11.52 11.95
N SER A 437 -26.19 -11.05 12.51
CA SER A 437 -27.07 -10.06 11.89
C SER A 437 -26.55 -8.64 12.10
N VAL A 438 -25.94 -8.05 11.11
CA VAL A 438 -25.34 -6.70 11.26
C VAL A 438 -26.06 -5.63 10.48
N SER A 439 -26.52 -5.92 9.33
CA SER A 439 -27.24 -4.96 8.51
C SER A 439 -28.36 -5.63 7.72
N SER A 440 -29.20 -4.80 7.16
CA SER A 440 -30.26 -5.28 6.25
C SER A 440 -29.72 -5.92 4.98
N TYR A 441 -28.39 -5.90 4.77
CA TYR A 441 -27.80 -6.20 3.48
C TYR A 441 -26.92 -7.45 3.43
N THR A 442 -26.03 -7.68 4.42
CA THR A 442 -25.10 -8.83 4.40
C THR A 442 -24.69 -9.31 5.77
N SER A 443 -24.15 -10.54 5.84
CA SER A 443 -23.49 -11.09 7.03
C SER A 443 -22.02 -10.69 7.07
N SER A 444 -21.38 -10.84 8.25
CA SER A 444 -19.98 -10.58 8.48
C SER A 444 -19.19 -11.86 8.55
N ILE A 445 -18.30 -12.08 7.57
CA ILE A 445 -17.45 -13.27 7.57
C ILE A 445 -16.58 -13.36 8.83
N PHE A 446 -16.00 -12.25 9.32
CA PHE A 446 -15.17 -12.24 10.51
C PHE A 446 -16.00 -12.50 11.78
N GLY A 447 -17.20 -11.93 11.87
CA GLY A 447 -18.11 -12.21 12.96
C GLY A 447 -18.47 -13.68 13.05
N ASP A 448 -18.87 -14.28 11.95
CA ASP A 448 -19.29 -15.68 11.90
C ASP A 448 -18.13 -16.65 12.20
N VAL A 449 -16.91 -16.36 11.68
CA VAL A 449 -15.70 -17.14 12.01
C VAL A 449 -15.37 -17.03 13.50
N MET A 450 -15.38 -15.81 14.09
CA MET A 450 -15.02 -15.58 15.48
C MET A 450 -16.06 -16.15 16.48
N TYR A 451 -17.33 -16.19 16.11
CA TYR A 451 -18.39 -16.81 16.91
C TYR A 451 -18.43 -18.35 16.79
N THR A 452 -17.64 -18.94 15.90
CA THR A 452 -17.55 -20.40 15.77
C THR A 452 -16.78 -21.00 16.95
N PRO A 453 -17.41 -21.86 17.78
CA PRO A 453 -16.71 -22.49 18.90
C PRO A 453 -15.56 -23.38 18.44
N ARG A 454 -14.55 -23.50 19.30
CA ARG A 454 -13.36 -24.35 19.05
C ARG A 454 -13.70 -25.82 18.81
N SER A 455 -14.83 -26.30 19.36
CA SER A 455 -15.33 -27.67 19.17
C SER A 455 -16.12 -27.88 17.88
N VAL A 456 -16.27 -26.87 17.03
CA VAL A 456 -16.95 -26.99 15.75
C VAL A 456 -15.93 -27.16 14.63
N ASP A 457 -16.10 -28.20 13.84
CA ASP A 457 -15.30 -28.46 12.64
C ASP A 457 -15.76 -27.57 11.49
N LEU A 458 -15.28 -26.31 11.50
CA LEU A 458 -15.66 -25.31 10.50
C LEU A 458 -15.31 -25.77 9.07
N MET A 459 -14.18 -26.43 8.92
CA MET A 459 -13.68 -26.83 7.59
C MET A 459 -14.17 -28.20 7.14
N GLY A 460 -14.53 -29.09 8.06
CA GLY A 460 -14.95 -30.46 7.73
C GLY A 460 -16.46 -30.66 7.63
N LEU A 461 -17.29 -29.84 8.29
CA LEU A 461 -18.74 -29.93 8.16
C LEU A 461 -19.22 -29.43 6.80
N PRO A 462 -20.30 -30.01 6.21
CA PRO A 462 -21.00 -29.40 5.10
C PRO A 462 -21.41 -27.95 5.43
N TYR A 463 -21.42 -27.07 4.42
CA TYR A 463 -21.75 -25.65 4.61
C TYR A 463 -22.83 -25.13 3.66
N ILE A 464 -23.20 -25.93 2.66
CA ILE A 464 -24.20 -25.59 1.64
C ILE A 464 -25.00 -26.83 1.23
N THR A 465 -26.28 -26.66 1.00
CA THR A 465 -27.16 -27.66 0.41
C THR A 465 -27.17 -27.58 -1.13
N SER A 466 -27.66 -28.61 -1.83
CA SER A 466 -27.74 -28.61 -3.30
C SER A 466 -28.66 -27.51 -3.85
N ASP A 467 -29.62 -27.03 -3.08
CA ASP A 467 -30.47 -25.90 -3.43
C ASP A 467 -29.89 -24.54 -3.02
N GLY A 468 -28.60 -24.51 -2.53
CA GLY A 468 -27.86 -23.31 -2.25
C GLY A 468 -28.03 -22.71 -0.87
N ARG A 469 -28.74 -23.36 0.07
CA ARG A 469 -28.94 -22.83 1.42
C ARG A 469 -27.71 -23.05 2.29
N SER A 470 -27.39 -22.05 3.11
CA SER A 470 -26.37 -22.15 4.17
C SER A 470 -26.80 -23.11 5.25
N ILE A 471 -25.96 -24.03 5.65
CA ILE A 471 -26.14 -24.89 6.82
C ILE A 471 -24.96 -24.76 7.76
N TYR A 472 -25.24 -24.84 9.08
CA TYR A 472 -24.21 -24.73 10.09
C TYR A 472 -24.55 -25.56 11.35
N TYR A 473 -23.70 -25.47 12.36
CA TYR A 473 -23.70 -26.33 13.55
C TYR A 473 -24.86 -26.10 14.52
N ARG A 474 -25.49 -24.93 14.53
CA ARG A 474 -26.55 -24.60 15.50
C ARG A 474 -27.90 -25.19 15.12
N SER A 475 -28.63 -25.66 16.11
CA SER A 475 -29.92 -26.31 15.89
C SER A 475 -30.99 -25.41 15.24
N GLY A 476 -30.89 -24.10 15.45
CA GLY A 476 -31.77 -23.12 14.81
C GLY A 476 -31.35 -22.74 13.39
N ASN A 477 -30.16 -23.12 12.98
CA ASN A 477 -29.51 -22.66 11.73
C ASN A 477 -29.61 -21.13 11.58
N ASP A 478 -29.33 -20.42 12.67
CA ASP A 478 -29.53 -18.98 12.83
C ASP A 478 -28.21 -18.18 12.75
N ILE A 479 -27.12 -18.83 12.39
CA ILE A 479 -25.82 -18.23 12.05
C ILE A 479 -25.43 -18.71 10.67
N GLN A 480 -25.03 -17.79 9.80
CA GLN A 480 -24.57 -18.14 8.46
C GLN A 480 -23.19 -18.80 8.52
N ASN A 481 -23.01 -19.83 7.72
CA ASN A 481 -21.70 -20.47 7.63
C ASN A 481 -20.72 -19.54 6.92
N PRO A 482 -19.58 -19.17 7.51
CA PRO A 482 -18.64 -18.23 6.89
C PRO A 482 -18.04 -18.74 5.57
N ARG A 483 -17.97 -20.07 5.35
CA ARG A 483 -17.59 -20.64 4.05
C ARG A 483 -18.64 -20.34 2.99
N TRP A 484 -19.93 -20.47 3.36
CA TRP A 484 -21.02 -20.09 2.48
C TRP A 484 -20.96 -18.59 2.14
N THR A 485 -20.74 -17.73 3.14
CA THR A 485 -20.61 -16.28 2.95
C THR A 485 -19.46 -15.96 1.99
N ALA A 486 -18.30 -16.57 2.19
CA ALA A 486 -17.13 -16.35 1.33
C ALA A 486 -17.39 -16.66 -0.16
N GLU A 487 -18.23 -17.66 -0.44
CA GLU A 487 -18.52 -18.10 -1.81
C GLU A 487 -19.77 -17.43 -2.42
N ASN A 488 -20.70 -16.98 -1.59
CA ASN A 488 -22.04 -16.57 -2.03
C ASN A 488 -22.38 -15.11 -1.72
N ALA A 489 -21.45 -14.37 -1.13
CA ALA A 489 -21.60 -12.95 -0.88
C ALA A 489 -20.29 -12.22 -1.17
N PHE A 490 -20.36 -11.03 -1.80
CA PHE A 490 -19.19 -10.25 -2.13
C PHE A 490 -19.49 -8.75 -2.23
N ASP A 491 -18.46 -7.97 -1.96
CA ASP A 491 -18.33 -6.56 -2.32
C ASP A 491 -17.26 -6.44 -3.40
N ALA A 492 -17.56 -5.78 -4.51
CA ALA A 492 -16.61 -5.58 -5.59
C ALA A 492 -16.62 -4.14 -6.09
N GLU A 493 -15.44 -3.65 -6.49
CA GLU A 493 -15.27 -2.33 -7.06
C GLU A 493 -14.35 -2.40 -8.28
N LEU A 494 -14.80 -1.80 -9.38
CA LEU A 494 -13.99 -1.56 -10.56
C LEU A 494 -13.81 -0.06 -10.75
N ILE A 495 -12.58 0.42 -10.63
CA ILE A 495 -12.25 1.83 -10.72
C ILE A 495 -11.35 2.07 -11.91
N ASN A 496 -11.76 3.01 -12.75
CA ASN A 496 -10.95 3.56 -13.83
C ASN A 496 -10.72 5.03 -13.53
N ARG A 497 -9.45 5.42 -13.44
CA ARG A 497 -9.06 6.79 -13.12
C ARG A 497 -8.05 7.33 -14.10
N VAL A 498 -8.28 8.54 -14.58
CA VAL A 498 -7.34 9.31 -15.39
C VAL A 498 -7.07 10.62 -14.67
N PHE A 499 -5.82 10.88 -14.34
CA PHE A 499 -5.40 12.12 -13.70
C PHE A 499 -4.09 12.62 -14.25
N GLY A 500 -3.90 13.93 -14.22
CA GLY A 500 -2.67 14.50 -14.74
C GLY A 500 -2.66 16.02 -14.70
N THR A 501 -1.54 16.57 -15.15
CA THR A 501 -1.27 18.00 -15.14
C THR A 501 -0.71 18.44 -16.47
N PHE A 502 -0.94 19.69 -16.82
CA PHE A 502 -0.25 20.42 -17.87
C PHE A 502 0.16 21.78 -17.34
N GLY A 503 1.42 22.15 -17.50
CA GLY A 503 1.97 23.44 -17.08
C GLY A 503 2.71 24.12 -18.22
N ALA A 504 2.61 25.44 -18.26
CA ALA A 504 3.41 26.29 -19.10
C ALA A 504 3.89 27.50 -18.30
N ALA A 505 5.16 27.86 -18.41
CA ALA A 505 5.75 29.01 -17.75
C ALA A 505 6.63 29.80 -18.76
N TYR A 506 6.62 31.11 -18.64
CA TYR A 506 7.38 32.02 -19.47
C TYR A 506 8.01 33.12 -18.62
N ASP A 507 9.32 33.25 -18.73
CA ASP A 507 10.06 34.35 -18.09
C ASP A 507 9.93 35.59 -18.97
N ILE A 508 9.15 36.58 -18.49
CA ILE A 508 8.95 37.87 -19.18
C ILE A 508 10.28 38.61 -19.19
N ASN A 509 11.01 38.52 -18.10
CA ASN A 509 12.40 38.98 -17.90
C ASN A 509 13.02 38.22 -16.71
N ASP A 510 14.23 38.62 -16.30
CA ASP A 510 14.97 37.95 -15.22
C ASP A 510 14.26 37.94 -13.87
N ASN A 511 13.33 38.87 -13.65
CA ASN A 511 12.60 39.02 -12.38
C ASN A 511 11.16 38.51 -12.44
N TRP A 512 10.50 38.50 -13.58
CA TRP A 512 9.07 38.21 -13.71
C TRP A 512 8.83 36.91 -14.49
N THR A 513 8.10 36.00 -13.88
CA THR A 513 7.63 34.75 -14.51
C THR A 513 6.11 34.68 -14.49
N LEU A 514 5.51 34.44 -15.65
CA LEU A 514 4.10 34.10 -15.82
C LEU A 514 3.97 32.57 -15.96
N ALA A 515 3.08 31.97 -15.17
CA ALA A 515 2.83 30.53 -15.28
C ALA A 515 1.32 30.23 -15.29
N TYR A 516 0.99 29.17 -16.01
CA TYR A 516 -0.34 28.57 -16.05
C TYR A 516 -0.22 27.08 -15.78
N LYS A 517 -1.12 26.53 -14.96
CA LYS A 517 -1.22 25.10 -14.68
C LYS A 517 -2.67 24.65 -14.80
N TYR A 518 -2.88 23.57 -15.53
CA TYR A 518 -4.14 22.84 -15.60
C TYR A 518 -3.96 21.48 -14.95
N GLY A 519 -4.93 21.09 -14.13
CA GLY A 519 -5.02 19.76 -13.53
C GLY A 519 -6.36 19.12 -13.80
N ILE A 520 -6.36 17.82 -14.04
CA ILE A 520 -7.56 17.00 -14.19
C ILE A 520 -7.43 15.73 -13.36
N ASP A 521 -8.55 15.35 -12.72
CA ASP A 521 -8.73 14.07 -12.04
C ASP A 521 -10.13 13.56 -12.33
N ASN A 522 -10.23 12.51 -13.11
CA ASN A 522 -11.49 11.86 -13.48
C ASN A 522 -11.50 10.42 -12.98
N THR A 523 -12.44 10.11 -12.11
CA THR A 523 -12.67 8.78 -11.55
C THR A 523 -14.02 8.27 -12.01
N SER A 524 -14.06 7.07 -12.57
CA SER A 524 -15.25 6.28 -12.83
C SER A 524 -15.19 5.03 -11.97
N GLN A 525 -16.15 4.87 -11.07
CA GLN A 525 -16.24 3.75 -10.14
C GLN A 525 -17.54 3.00 -10.38
N PHE A 526 -17.45 1.70 -10.54
CA PHE A 526 -18.55 0.77 -10.52
C PHE A 526 -18.42 -0.12 -9.30
N SER A 527 -19.43 -0.12 -8.43
CA SER A 527 -19.46 -0.93 -7.21
C SER A 527 -20.60 -1.92 -7.25
N GLU A 528 -20.32 -3.13 -6.79
CA GLU A 528 -21.29 -4.21 -6.66
C GLU A 528 -21.30 -4.70 -5.21
N HIS A 529 -22.47 -4.98 -4.71
CA HIS A 529 -22.71 -5.59 -3.41
C HIS A 529 -23.74 -6.68 -3.57
N ALA A 530 -23.39 -7.91 -3.28
CA ALA A 530 -24.22 -9.05 -3.60
C ALA A 530 -24.21 -10.12 -2.53
N GLN A 531 -25.36 -10.76 -2.34
CA GLN A 531 -25.51 -12.02 -1.63
C GLN A 531 -26.53 -12.89 -2.35
N ASN A 532 -26.19 -14.14 -2.61
CA ASN A 532 -27.13 -15.12 -3.13
C ASN A 532 -28.25 -15.42 -2.13
N LYS A 533 -29.42 -15.81 -2.61
CA LYS A 533 -30.48 -16.36 -1.75
C LYS A 533 -30.01 -17.65 -1.06
N GLY A 534 -30.58 -17.97 0.08
CA GLY A 534 -30.22 -19.17 0.85
C GLY A 534 -29.33 -18.91 2.05
N GLY A 535 -28.90 -17.65 2.26
CA GLY A 535 -28.29 -17.22 3.50
C GLY A 535 -29.27 -17.25 4.68
N VAL A 536 -28.75 -17.07 5.88
CA VAL A 536 -29.55 -16.97 7.12
C VAL A 536 -29.42 -15.61 7.77
N ASP A 537 -28.31 -14.93 7.52
CA ASP A 537 -28.05 -13.56 7.95
C ASP A 537 -28.25 -12.57 6.80
N GLY A 538 -28.45 -11.31 7.12
CA GLY A 538 -28.65 -10.28 6.14
C GLY A 538 -29.92 -10.52 5.29
N ASN A 539 -29.78 -10.44 3.97
CA ASN A 539 -30.91 -10.68 3.06
C ASN A 539 -30.95 -12.15 2.58
N ALA A 540 -31.67 -13.01 3.34
CA ALA A 540 -31.78 -14.43 3.04
C ALA A 540 -32.45 -14.74 1.69
N THR A 541 -33.18 -13.80 1.09
CA THR A 541 -33.83 -13.94 -0.21
C THR A 541 -32.94 -13.55 -1.39
N GLY A 542 -31.73 -13.07 -1.08
CA GLY A 542 -30.76 -12.57 -2.05
C GLY A 542 -30.91 -11.08 -2.32
N ILE A 543 -29.77 -10.44 -2.51
CA ILE A 543 -29.65 -9.01 -2.87
C ILE A 543 -28.58 -8.83 -3.94
N TYR A 544 -28.81 -7.90 -4.84
CA TYR A 544 -27.82 -7.40 -5.77
C TYR A 544 -27.97 -5.89 -5.90
N TYR A 545 -26.99 -5.17 -5.34
CA TYR A 545 -26.87 -3.72 -5.39
C TYR A 545 -25.74 -3.33 -6.32
N THR A 546 -25.97 -2.34 -7.17
CA THR A 546 -24.94 -1.72 -8.01
C THR A 546 -24.96 -0.21 -7.87
N SER A 547 -23.78 0.39 -7.95
CA SER A 547 -23.60 1.85 -8.01
C SER A 547 -22.58 2.22 -9.07
N ASP A 548 -22.96 3.16 -9.94
CA ASP A 548 -22.06 3.81 -10.90
C ASP A 548 -21.81 5.26 -10.44
N GLU A 549 -20.56 5.63 -10.29
CA GLU A 549 -20.16 6.97 -9.87
C GLU A 549 -19.10 7.55 -10.81
N ILE A 550 -19.30 8.79 -11.24
CA ILE A 550 -18.31 9.54 -12.00
C ILE A 550 -18.04 10.85 -11.26
N ARG A 551 -16.76 11.05 -10.93
CA ARG A 551 -16.29 12.29 -10.30
C ARG A 551 -15.19 12.90 -11.14
N THR A 552 -15.32 14.19 -11.46
CA THR A 552 -14.32 14.94 -12.23
C THR A 552 -13.94 16.20 -11.48
N ILE A 553 -12.65 16.37 -11.23
CA ILE A 553 -12.05 17.59 -10.67
C ILE A 553 -11.22 18.23 -11.77
N GLN A 554 -11.42 19.53 -12.00
CA GLN A 554 -10.63 20.35 -12.90
C GLN A 554 -10.10 21.54 -12.12
N ASN A 555 -8.81 21.78 -12.22
CA ASN A 555 -8.14 22.89 -11.55
C ASN A 555 -7.39 23.74 -12.56
N HIS A 556 -7.52 25.05 -12.47
CA HIS A 556 -6.81 26.04 -13.27
C HIS A 556 -6.10 27.02 -12.34
N SER A 557 -4.80 27.14 -12.46
CA SER A 557 -3.99 28.07 -11.68
C SER A 557 -3.20 28.99 -12.59
N PHE A 558 -3.33 30.29 -12.39
CA PHE A 558 -2.52 31.31 -13.01
C PHE A 558 -1.68 31.99 -11.95
N THR A 559 -0.39 32.15 -12.20
CA THR A 559 0.53 32.82 -11.27
C THR A 559 1.43 33.79 -12.01
N LEU A 560 1.63 34.96 -11.40
CA LEU A 560 2.64 35.94 -11.77
C LEU A 560 3.58 36.07 -10.58
N SER A 561 4.81 35.67 -10.74
CA SER A 561 5.85 35.75 -9.70
C SER A 561 6.91 36.79 -10.04
N PHE A 562 7.37 37.48 -9.00
CA PHE A 562 8.49 38.40 -9.03
C PHE A 562 9.55 37.91 -8.06
N ASN A 563 10.79 37.81 -8.51
CA ASN A 563 11.95 37.48 -7.69
C ASN A 563 13.07 38.45 -8.02
N ASP A 564 13.65 39.06 -7.01
CA ASP A 564 14.77 39.98 -7.15
C ASP A 564 15.70 39.87 -5.95
N GLN A 565 17.00 39.87 -6.22
CA GLN A 565 18.05 39.99 -5.19
C GLN A 565 18.39 41.47 -5.07
N LEU A 566 17.88 42.11 -4.00
CA LEU A 566 18.05 43.55 -3.79
C LEU A 566 19.49 43.94 -3.44
N ASP A 567 20.13 43.06 -2.63
CA ASP A 567 21.54 43.14 -2.26
C ASP A 567 22.03 41.76 -1.76
N ASP A 568 23.26 41.68 -1.21
CA ASP A 568 23.84 40.43 -0.72
C ASP A 568 23.04 39.79 0.45
N ASP A 569 22.29 40.61 1.21
CA ASP A 569 21.55 40.16 2.39
C ASP A 569 20.03 40.10 2.20
N TRP A 570 19.48 40.76 1.14
CA TRP A 570 18.05 40.93 0.96
C TRP A 570 17.57 40.41 -0.40
N SER A 571 16.64 39.48 -0.37
CA SER A 571 15.88 39.04 -1.55
C SER A 571 14.40 39.34 -1.38
N LEU A 572 13.72 39.73 -2.46
CA LEU A 572 12.29 40.00 -2.50
C LEU A 572 11.60 39.02 -3.44
N THR A 573 10.67 38.25 -2.89
CA THR A 573 9.77 37.40 -3.67
C THR A 573 8.34 37.86 -3.47
N ALA A 574 7.62 38.13 -4.57
CA ALA A 574 6.21 38.44 -4.57
C ALA A 574 5.46 37.49 -5.52
N LEU A 575 4.26 37.10 -5.15
CA LEU A 575 3.40 36.22 -5.95
C LEU A 575 1.97 36.76 -5.97
N VAL A 576 1.39 36.83 -7.16
CA VAL A 576 -0.05 37.06 -7.36
C VAL A 576 -0.59 35.90 -8.18
N GLY A 577 -1.70 35.32 -7.74
CA GLY A 577 -2.30 34.18 -8.43
C GLY A 577 -3.81 34.20 -8.41
N ALA A 578 -4.38 33.43 -9.32
CA ALA A 578 -5.79 33.10 -9.37
C ALA A 578 -5.93 31.60 -9.57
N ASP A 579 -6.78 30.99 -8.76
CA ASP A 579 -7.08 29.56 -8.80
C ASP A 579 -8.57 29.34 -8.99
N ALA A 580 -8.95 28.45 -9.92
CA ALA A 580 -10.31 28.05 -10.17
C ALA A 580 -10.42 26.54 -10.15
N ASN A 581 -11.24 26.03 -9.25
CA ASN A 581 -11.53 24.61 -9.12
C ASN A 581 -12.99 24.34 -9.49
N ARG A 582 -13.22 23.32 -10.31
CA ARG A 582 -14.54 22.81 -10.63
C ARG A 582 -14.58 21.32 -10.33
N GLU A 583 -15.54 20.94 -9.51
CA GLU A 583 -15.84 19.56 -9.22
C GLU A 583 -17.24 19.20 -9.71
N THR A 584 -17.37 18.08 -10.39
CA THR A 584 -18.65 17.51 -10.82
C THR A 584 -18.76 16.09 -10.33
N TYR A 585 -19.93 15.74 -9.84
CA TYR A 585 -20.28 14.40 -9.36
C TYR A 585 -21.58 13.95 -10.01
N SER A 586 -21.60 12.71 -10.47
CA SER A 586 -22.80 12.04 -10.98
C SER A 586 -22.79 10.61 -10.50
N GLY A 587 -23.86 10.18 -9.86
CA GLY A 587 -24.02 8.81 -9.38
C GLY A 587 -25.42 8.30 -9.64
N ARG A 588 -25.52 6.99 -9.79
CA ARG A 588 -26.77 6.23 -9.85
C ARG A 588 -26.57 4.88 -9.22
N SER A 589 -27.62 4.37 -8.59
CA SER A 589 -27.61 3.05 -7.98
C SER A 589 -28.89 2.28 -8.29
N THR A 590 -28.78 0.97 -8.22
CA THR A 590 -29.91 0.04 -8.41
C THR A 590 -29.83 -1.03 -7.34
N THR A 591 -30.98 -1.37 -6.75
CA THR A 591 -31.09 -2.47 -5.79
C THR A 591 -32.10 -3.47 -6.32
N ASN A 592 -31.70 -4.73 -6.39
CA ASN A 592 -32.56 -5.87 -6.71
C ASN A 592 -32.58 -6.81 -5.51
N GLU A 593 -33.77 -7.21 -5.10
CA GLU A 593 -33.98 -8.11 -3.96
C GLU A 593 -34.89 -9.27 -4.39
N ASN A 594 -34.93 -10.31 -3.56
CA ASN A 594 -35.78 -11.49 -3.79
C ASN A 594 -35.41 -12.27 -5.07
N GLN A 595 -34.18 -12.71 -5.11
CA GLN A 595 -33.63 -13.51 -6.20
C GLN A 595 -34.48 -14.77 -6.51
N LEU A 596 -34.85 -14.96 -7.76
CA LEU A 596 -35.71 -16.08 -8.18
C LEU A 596 -34.94 -17.41 -8.17
N VAL A 597 -33.73 -17.41 -8.71
CA VAL A 597 -32.90 -18.60 -8.86
C VAL A 597 -31.56 -18.39 -8.16
N PHE A 598 -31.12 -19.37 -7.37
CA PHE A 598 -29.80 -19.34 -6.75
C PHE A 598 -28.69 -19.25 -7.83
N GLY A 599 -27.67 -18.41 -7.56
CA GLY A 599 -26.51 -18.24 -8.47
C GLY A 599 -26.79 -17.36 -9.70
N VAL A 600 -27.97 -16.73 -9.80
CA VAL A 600 -28.30 -15.74 -10.83
C VAL A 600 -28.59 -14.42 -10.14
N LEU A 601 -27.60 -13.55 -10.09
CA LEU A 601 -27.65 -12.22 -9.48
C LEU A 601 -28.22 -11.17 -10.44
#